data_a70316bb0ed7340c4486c538a4877ca3
#
_entry.id   a70316bb0ed7340c4486c538a4877ca3
#
_cell.length_a   1.000
_cell.length_b   1.000
_cell.length_c   1.000
_cell.angle_alpha   90.00
_cell.angle_beta   90.00
_cell.angle_gamma   90.00
#
_symmetry.space_group_name_H-M   'P 1'
#
loop_
_entity.id
_entity.type
_entity.pdbx_description
1 polymer ?
#
loop_
_entity_poly.entity_id
_entity_poly.type
_entity_poly.pdbx_seq_one_letter_code
_entity_poly.pdbx_strand_id
1 'polypeptide(L)'
;MKIIIALILISCLALPVSAESPKFTLSSTDIPAKGPMKNEQVFSGFGCSGQNISPALAWKNAPAGTKSFALMAYDPDAPTGSGWWHWVVYNIPASVTSLPAGAGKSDGSMLPAGAVQSTTDFGAAGYGGPCPPAGDKPHRYIFTIFALKVEKLELPPNPSAAMVGFFVRQNLIQKASVKGTYSRKK
;
A
#
# COMPACT_ATOMS: atom_id res chain seq x y z
N MET A 1 21.68 -18.51 74.95
CA MET A 1 21.81 -18.89 73.56
C MET A 1 20.75 -18.06 72.81
N LYS A 2 21.13 -16.96 72.18
CA LYS A 2 20.17 -16.04 71.42
C LYS A 2 20.17 -16.45 69.98
N ILE A 3 19.06 -16.91 69.49
CA ILE A 3 18.80 -17.26 68.05
C ILE A 3 18.41 -15.98 67.34
N ILE A 4 19.23 -15.51 66.41
CA ILE A 4 18.94 -14.40 65.50
C ILE A 4 18.31 -15.00 64.26
N ILE A 5 17.02 -14.74 64.04
CA ILE A 5 16.30 -15.10 62.82
C ILE A 5 16.52 -13.96 61.81
N ALA A 6 17.29 -14.20 60.76
CA ALA A 6 17.49 -13.28 59.66
C ALA A 6 16.27 -13.41 58.71
N LEU A 7 15.43 -12.37 58.60
CA LEU A 7 14.41 -12.25 57.58
C LEU A 7 15.08 -11.88 56.23
N ILE A 8 15.06 -12.79 55.29
CA ILE A 8 15.45 -12.53 53.90
C ILE A 8 14.26 -11.90 53.16
N LEU A 9 14.31 -10.59 52.90
CA LEU A 9 13.37 -9.92 52.01
C LEU A 9 13.73 -10.28 50.55
N ILE A 10 12.91 -11.11 49.92
CA ILE A 10 12.97 -11.38 48.47
C ILE A 10 12.28 -10.24 47.76
N SER A 11 13.06 -9.31 47.22
CA SER A 11 12.57 -8.25 46.34
C SER A 11 12.27 -8.84 44.97
N CYS A 12 10.97 -9.01 44.63
CA CYS A 12 10.48 -9.40 43.31
C CYS A 12 10.64 -8.20 42.37
N LEU A 13 11.70 -8.13 41.59
CA LEU A 13 11.83 -7.17 40.46
C LEU A 13 10.87 -7.61 39.36
N ALA A 14 9.74 -6.93 39.25
CA ALA A 14 8.87 -7.05 38.09
C ALA A 14 9.55 -6.42 36.86
N LEU A 15 9.99 -7.23 35.92
CA LEU A 15 10.50 -6.75 34.63
C LEU A 15 9.34 -6.14 33.85
N PRO A 16 9.51 -4.95 33.24
CA PRO A 16 8.47 -4.36 32.40
C PRO A 16 8.25 -5.26 31.18
N VAL A 17 7.04 -5.80 31.03
CA VAL A 17 6.59 -6.45 29.81
C VAL A 17 6.45 -5.35 28.78
N SER A 18 7.40 -5.27 27.83
CA SER A 18 7.29 -4.38 26.68
C SER A 18 6.18 -4.95 25.79
N ALA A 19 5.01 -4.33 25.77
CA ALA A 19 3.96 -4.64 24.82
C ALA A 19 4.47 -4.30 23.41
N GLU A 20 4.58 -5.30 22.55
CA GLU A 20 4.96 -5.13 21.15
C GLU A 20 3.92 -4.22 20.47
N SER A 21 4.39 -3.13 19.84
CA SER A 21 3.48 -2.21 19.14
C SER A 21 2.75 -2.92 18.02
N PRO A 22 1.44 -2.71 17.85
CA PRO A 22 0.66 -3.40 16.84
C PRO A 22 1.21 -3.12 15.45
N LYS A 23 1.35 -4.18 14.63
CA LYS A 23 1.94 -4.13 13.29
C LYS A 23 1.17 -3.19 12.36
N PHE A 24 1.89 -2.35 11.59
CA PHE A 24 1.30 -1.59 10.48
C PHE A 24 0.78 -2.56 9.41
N THR A 25 -0.49 -2.41 9.02
CA THR A 25 -1.16 -3.32 8.08
C THR A 25 -1.91 -2.59 6.98
N LEU A 26 -2.00 -3.21 5.81
CA LEU A 26 -2.87 -2.83 4.70
C LEU A 26 -3.82 -3.99 4.40
N SER A 27 -5.09 -3.69 4.19
CA SER A 27 -6.13 -4.66 3.86
C SER A 27 -7.05 -4.13 2.76
N SER A 28 -7.78 -5.04 2.12
CA SER A 28 -8.80 -4.74 1.13
C SER A 28 -9.94 -5.74 1.24
N THR A 29 -11.18 -5.28 1.06
CA THR A 29 -12.36 -6.14 0.90
C THR A 29 -12.53 -6.64 -0.53
N ASP A 30 -11.84 -5.99 -1.49
CA ASP A 30 -12.01 -6.25 -2.92
C ASP A 30 -10.88 -7.12 -3.49
N ILE A 31 -9.77 -7.24 -2.76
CA ILE A 31 -8.66 -8.12 -3.12
C ILE A 31 -8.80 -9.41 -2.31
N PRO A 32 -9.16 -10.54 -2.94
CA PRO A 32 -9.35 -11.78 -2.23
C PRO A 32 -8.02 -12.31 -1.66
N ALA A 33 -8.06 -12.88 -0.46
CA ALA A 33 -6.89 -13.51 0.18
C ALA A 33 -6.39 -14.73 -0.63
N LYS A 34 -7.29 -15.38 -1.36
CA LYS A 34 -7.01 -16.49 -2.28
C LYS A 34 -7.83 -16.33 -3.55
N GLY A 35 -7.27 -16.77 -4.69
CA GLY A 35 -7.91 -16.67 -5.99
C GLY A 35 -7.63 -15.35 -6.72
N PRO A 36 -8.19 -15.18 -7.93
CA PRO A 36 -7.96 -14.03 -8.77
C PRO A 36 -8.72 -12.79 -8.30
N MET A 37 -8.19 -11.61 -8.64
CA MET A 37 -8.93 -10.35 -8.55
C MET A 37 -10.20 -10.42 -9.42
N LYS A 38 -11.25 -9.73 -8.99
CA LYS A 38 -12.55 -9.74 -9.64
C LYS A 38 -12.57 -8.85 -10.89
N ASN A 39 -13.58 -9.04 -11.75
CA ASN A 39 -13.72 -8.27 -13.00
C ASN A 39 -13.90 -6.76 -12.77
N GLU A 40 -14.43 -6.38 -11.61
CA GLU A 40 -14.57 -4.98 -11.20
C GLU A 40 -13.23 -4.24 -11.19
N GLN A 41 -12.15 -4.92 -10.78
CA GLN A 41 -10.81 -4.34 -10.72
C GLN A 41 -10.02 -4.48 -12.02
N VAL A 42 -10.43 -5.36 -12.93
CA VAL A 42 -9.71 -5.63 -14.20
C VAL A 42 -9.78 -4.42 -15.12
N PHE A 43 -8.70 -4.18 -15.88
CA PHE A 43 -8.58 -3.06 -16.80
C PHE A 43 -9.65 -3.09 -17.90
N SER A 44 -10.04 -1.92 -18.38
CA SER A 44 -10.89 -1.75 -19.55
C SER A 44 -10.04 -1.24 -20.71
N GLY A 45 -9.49 -2.14 -21.50
CA GLY A 45 -8.56 -1.85 -22.59
C GLY A 45 -7.52 -2.95 -22.77
N PHE A 46 -6.65 -2.85 -23.75
CA PHE A 46 -5.62 -3.85 -24.09
C PHE A 46 -6.19 -5.27 -24.27
N GLY A 47 -7.45 -5.38 -24.77
CA GLY A 47 -8.16 -6.65 -24.91
C GLY A 47 -8.73 -7.21 -23.61
N CYS A 48 -8.77 -6.42 -22.54
CA CYS A 48 -9.52 -6.68 -21.31
C CYS A 48 -10.82 -5.88 -21.27
N SER A 49 -11.84 -6.43 -20.61
CA SER A 49 -13.21 -5.87 -20.52
C SER A 49 -13.68 -5.78 -19.07
N GLY A 50 -12.80 -5.38 -18.14
CA GLY A 50 -13.15 -5.15 -16.75
C GLY A 50 -13.78 -3.76 -16.55
N GLN A 51 -14.17 -3.48 -15.31
CA GLN A 51 -14.76 -2.18 -14.95
C GLN A 51 -13.71 -1.13 -14.56
N ASN A 52 -12.45 -1.52 -14.39
CA ASN A 52 -11.32 -0.66 -14.01
C ASN A 52 -11.56 0.13 -12.71
N ILE A 53 -12.26 -0.46 -11.75
CA ILE A 53 -12.52 0.15 -10.44
C ILE A 53 -11.35 -0.17 -9.50
N SER A 54 -10.67 0.85 -8.98
CA SER A 54 -9.63 0.63 -7.98
C SER A 54 -10.22 -0.01 -6.72
N PRO A 55 -9.52 -0.97 -6.08
CA PRO A 55 -10.04 -1.62 -4.89
C PRO A 55 -10.13 -0.66 -3.70
N ALA A 56 -11.08 -0.90 -2.80
CA ALA A 56 -11.09 -0.28 -1.48
C ALA A 56 -9.88 -0.76 -0.69
N LEU A 57 -9.17 0.18 -0.05
CA LEU A 57 -7.97 -0.08 0.73
C LEU A 57 -8.11 0.56 2.11
N ALA A 58 -7.71 -0.15 3.16
CA ALA A 58 -7.68 0.38 4.52
C ALA A 58 -6.40 -0.03 5.24
N TRP A 59 -5.85 0.88 6.04
CA TRP A 59 -4.64 0.61 6.81
C TRP A 59 -4.80 1.00 8.27
N LYS A 60 -4.07 0.29 9.14
CA LYS A 60 -4.13 0.45 10.60
C LYS A 60 -2.74 0.45 11.19
N ASN A 61 -2.63 1.02 12.38
CA ASN A 61 -1.41 1.03 13.19
C ASN A 61 -0.23 1.68 12.46
N ALA A 62 -0.47 2.85 11.87
CA ALA A 62 0.61 3.64 11.29
C ALA A 62 1.69 3.90 12.34
N PRO A 63 2.99 3.80 12.01
CA PRO A 63 4.08 4.02 12.96
C PRO A 63 4.09 5.46 13.46
N ALA A 64 4.60 5.64 14.67
CA ALA A 64 4.81 6.98 15.23
C ALA A 64 5.69 7.83 14.31
N GLY A 65 5.40 9.14 14.25
CA GLY A 65 6.12 10.06 13.37
C GLY A 65 5.62 10.06 11.91
N THR A 66 4.59 9.29 11.57
CA THR A 66 3.95 9.37 10.25
C THR A 66 3.30 10.73 10.04
N LYS A 67 3.71 11.43 8.98
CA LYS A 67 3.18 12.74 8.60
C LYS A 67 2.35 12.70 7.32
N SER A 68 2.58 11.71 6.45
CA SER A 68 1.77 11.44 5.25
C SER A 68 1.90 10.00 4.83
N PHE A 69 1.08 9.62 3.83
CA PHE A 69 1.21 8.32 3.18
C PHE A 69 1.38 8.47 1.66
N ALA A 70 1.95 7.41 1.06
CA ALA A 70 1.88 7.15 -0.36
C ALA A 70 1.35 5.73 -0.60
N LEU A 71 0.56 5.55 -1.66
CA LEU A 71 0.06 4.26 -2.11
C LEU A 71 0.62 3.98 -3.50
N MET A 72 1.17 2.78 -3.70
CA MET A 72 1.66 2.35 -5.01
C MET A 72 1.19 0.92 -5.31
N ALA A 73 0.63 0.71 -6.50
CA ALA A 73 0.26 -0.60 -7.02
C ALA A 73 1.19 -0.96 -8.18
N TYR A 74 1.81 -2.15 -8.09
CA TYR A 74 2.87 -2.58 -8.99
C TYR A 74 2.73 -4.06 -9.36
N ASP A 75 2.93 -4.36 -10.64
CA ASP A 75 3.05 -5.71 -11.18
C ASP A 75 4.52 -6.01 -11.53
N PRO A 76 5.23 -6.82 -10.73
CA PRO A 76 6.60 -7.21 -11.02
C PRO A 76 6.73 -8.28 -12.11
N ASP A 77 5.62 -8.89 -12.52
CA ASP A 77 5.60 -10.03 -13.46
C ASP A 77 5.33 -9.58 -14.90
N ALA A 78 4.98 -8.30 -15.11
CA ALA A 78 4.76 -7.75 -16.45
C ALA A 78 6.04 -7.86 -17.31
N PRO A 79 5.93 -8.36 -18.58
CA PRO A 79 7.09 -8.66 -19.42
C PRO A 79 7.68 -7.39 -20.09
N THR A 80 7.99 -6.36 -19.29
CA THR A 80 8.49 -5.07 -19.76
C THR A 80 9.95 -4.81 -19.37
N GLY A 81 10.59 -5.75 -18.68
CA GLY A 81 11.94 -5.59 -18.11
C GLY A 81 11.99 -4.77 -16.82
N SER A 82 10.96 -3.96 -16.53
CA SER A 82 10.87 -3.12 -15.32
C SER A 82 9.59 -3.33 -14.53
N GLY A 83 8.76 -4.33 -14.89
CA GLY A 83 7.41 -4.49 -14.35
C GLY A 83 6.44 -3.41 -14.85
N TRP A 84 5.32 -3.19 -14.14
CA TRP A 84 4.31 -2.23 -14.55
C TRP A 84 3.67 -1.55 -13.35
N TRP A 85 3.62 -0.22 -13.37
CA TRP A 85 2.96 0.59 -12.36
C TRP A 85 1.50 0.80 -12.71
N HIS A 86 0.62 0.35 -11.81
CA HIS A 86 -0.84 0.35 -12.00
C HIS A 86 -1.55 1.53 -11.35
N TRP A 87 -1.02 2.04 -10.22
CA TRP A 87 -1.61 3.17 -9.49
C TRP A 87 -0.57 3.76 -8.57
N VAL A 88 -0.48 5.09 -8.53
CA VAL A 88 0.44 5.80 -7.65
C VAL A 88 -0.26 7.04 -7.10
N VAL A 89 -0.39 7.10 -5.77
CA VAL A 89 -0.93 8.24 -5.02
C VAL A 89 0.07 8.63 -3.96
N TYR A 90 0.34 9.91 -3.81
CA TYR A 90 1.24 10.44 -2.79
C TYR A 90 0.63 11.68 -2.12
N ASN A 91 1.27 12.15 -1.04
CA ASN A 91 0.76 13.24 -0.21
C ASN A 91 -0.64 12.97 0.38
N ILE A 92 -0.91 11.69 0.70
CA ILE A 92 -2.13 11.33 1.42
C ILE A 92 -1.95 11.80 2.88
N PRO A 93 -2.86 12.65 3.42
CA PRO A 93 -2.72 13.15 4.80
C PRO A 93 -2.66 12.05 5.86
N ALA A 94 -1.90 12.26 6.94
CA ALA A 94 -1.73 11.28 8.03
C ALA A 94 -3.05 10.92 8.74
N SER A 95 -4.07 11.79 8.68
CA SER A 95 -5.41 11.53 9.22
C SER A 95 -6.24 10.53 8.41
N VAL A 96 -5.83 10.24 7.18
CA VAL A 96 -6.53 9.30 6.29
C VAL A 96 -6.08 7.88 6.61
N THR A 97 -7.02 6.96 6.73
CA THR A 97 -6.77 5.55 7.02
C THR A 97 -7.36 4.59 6.00
N SER A 98 -7.99 5.13 4.94
CA SER A 98 -8.58 4.33 3.86
C SER A 98 -8.76 5.14 2.58
N LEU A 99 -8.83 4.42 1.45
CA LEU A 99 -9.34 4.91 0.17
C LEU A 99 -10.52 4.03 -0.25
N PRO A 100 -11.67 4.62 -0.63
CA PRO A 100 -12.82 3.83 -1.07
C PRO A 100 -12.58 3.16 -2.42
N ALA A 101 -13.39 2.17 -2.76
CA ALA A 101 -13.43 1.62 -4.11
C ALA A 101 -13.69 2.74 -5.13
N GLY A 102 -12.98 2.73 -6.25
CA GLY A 102 -13.07 3.78 -7.28
C GLY A 102 -12.29 5.07 -6.98
N ALA A 103 -11.56 5.16 -5.85
CA ALA A 103 -10.74 6.34 -5.55
C ALA A 103 -9.67 6.63 -6.62
N GLY A 104 -9.31 5.63 -7.40
CA GLY A 104 -8.33 5.73 -8.48
C GLY A 104 -8.85 6.31 -9.80
N LYS A 105 -9.99 7.03 -9.83
CA LYS A 105 -10.43 7.76 -11.02
C LYS A 105 -9.35 8.73 -11.48
N SER A 106 -9.18 8.83 -12.81
CA SER A 106 -8.11 9.66 -13.40
C SER A 106 -8.23 11.15 -13.07
N ASP A 107 -9.45 11.64 -12.82
CA ASP A 107 -9.73 13.01 -12.41
C ASP A 107 -9.37 13.32 -10.94
N GLY A 108 -9.05 12.29 -10.14
CA GLY A 108 -8.72 12.42 -8.72
C GLY A 108 -9.89 12.86 -7.83
N SER A 109 -11.12 12.90 -8.35
CA SER A 109 -12.30 13.45 -7.66
C SER A 109 -12.66 12.78 -6.34
N MET A 110 -12.20 11.53 -6.14
CA MET A 110 -12.45 10.75 -4.93
C MET A 110 -11.24 10.63 -4.00
N LEU A 111 -10.16 11.33 -4.30
CA LEU A 111 -8.98 11.35 -3.43
C LEU A 111 -9.19 12.31 -2.25
N PRO A 112 -8.55 12.03 -1.10
CA PRO A 112 -8.49 12.99 0.00
C PRO A 112 -7.85 14.31 -0.43
N ALA A 113 -8.32 15.42 0.13
CA ALA A 113 -7.75 16.73 -0.14
C ALA A 113 -6.23 16.74 0.10
N GLY A 114 -5.46 17.27 -0.85
CA GLY A 114 -4.00 17.31 -0.81
C GLY A 114 -3.30 16.09 -1.40
N ALA A 115 -3.99 14.96 -1.55
CA ALA A 115 -3.43 13.78 -2.23
C ALA A 115 -3.35 14.01 -3.76
N VAL A 116 -2.30 13.47 -4.37
CA VAL A 116 -2.01 13.64 -5.80
C VAL A 116 -1.78 12.27 -6.44
N GLN A 117 -2.33 12.07 -7.63
CA GLN A 117 -2.00 10.91 -8.48
C GLN A 117 -0.87 11.24 -9.45
N SER A 118 0.03 10.29 -9.61
CA SER A 118 1.11 10.33 -10.59
C SER A 118 0.71 9.60 -11.86
N THR A 119 1.39 9.93 -12.96
CA THR A 119 1.34 9.15 -14.20
C THR A 119 1.85 7.73 -13.94
N THR A 120 1.10 6.76 -14.44
CA THR A 120 1.43 5.33 -14.40
C THR A 120 1.98 4.86 -15.76
N ASP A 121 2.34 3.57 -15.87
CA ASP A 121 2.82 3.02 -17.13
C ASP A 121 1.70 2.88 -18.19
N PHE A 122 0.45 3.16 -17.83
CA PHE A 122 -0.66 3.36 -18.78
C PHE A 122 -0.62 4.72 -19.49
N GLY A 123 0.34 5.60 -19.15
CA GLY A 123 0.50 6.93 -19.76
C GLY A 123 -0.42 8.00 -19.19
N ALA A 124 -1.18 7.69 -18.14
CA ALA A 124 -2.10 8.61 -17.49
C ALA A 124 -2.06 8.45 -15.95
N ALA A 125 -2.56 9.45 -15.24
CA ALA A 125 -2.82 9.35 -13.81
C ALA A 125 -4.08 8.49 -13.56
N GLY A 126 -4.12 7.86 -12.39
CA GLY A 126 -5.24 7.04 -11.97
C GLY A 126 -4.90 5.56 -11.91
N TYR A 127 -5.92 4.75 -11.61
CA TYR A 127 -5.81 3.30 -11.51
C TYR A 127 -5.97 2.66 -12.89
N GLY A 128 -5.01 1.82 -13.28
CA GLY A 128 -5.14 0.86 -14.36
C GLY A 128 -5.14 -0.55 -13.79
N GLY A 129 -6.20 -1.30 -14.03
CA GLY A 129 -6.38 -2.64 -13.46
C GLY A 129 -5.53 -3.71 -14.11
N PRO A 130 -5.58 -4.95 -13.60
CA PRO A 130 -4.94 -6.11 -14.19
C PRO A 130 -5.37 -6.35 -15.65
N CYS A 131 -4.39 -6.55 -16.52
CA CYS A 131 -4.61 -7.04 -17.89
C CYS A 131 -3.33 -7.71 -18.42
N PRO A 132 -2.89 -8.84 -17.84
CA PRO A 132 -1.68 -9.52 -18.29
C PRO A 132 -1.88 -10.12 -19.70
N PRO A 133 -0.81 -10.46 -20.43
CA PRO A 133 -0.92 -11.19 -21.70
C PRO A 133 -1.73 -12.49 -21.54
N ALA A 134 -2.52 -12.84 -22.55
CA ALA A 134 -3.32 -14.07 -22.53
C ALA A 134 -2.40 -15.30 -22.53
N GLY A 135 -2.63 -16.22 -21.60
CA GLY A 135 -1.85 -17.45 -21.44
C GLY A 135 -0.61 -17.32 -20.56
N ASP A 136 -0.30 -16.15 -20.04
CA ASP A 136 0.74 -15.99 -19.03
C ASP A 136 0.32 -16.63 -17.69
N LYS A 137 1.32 -16.95 -16.87
CA LYS A 137 1.10 -17.33 -15.47
C LYS A 137 0.40 -16.18 -14.75
N PRO A 138 -0.32 -16.46 -13.63
CA PRO A 138 -0.93 -15.38 -12.87
C PRO A 138 0.09 -14.33 -12.44
N HIS A 139 -0.11 -13.07 -12.84
CA HIS A 139 0.66 -11.92 -12.40
C HIS A 139 0.26 -11.51 -10.98
N ARG A 140 1.18 -10.87 -10.27
CA ARG A 140 1.01 -10.35 -8.91
C ARG A 140 0.80 -8.85 -8.95
N TYR A 141 -0.30 -8.40 -8.38
CA TYR A 141 -0.63 -6.97 -8.22
C TYR A 141 -0.41 -6.59 -6.77
N ILE A 142 0.69 -5.91 -6.47
CA ILE A 142 1.14 -5.60 -5.11
C ILE A 142 0.77 -4.16 -4.79
N PHE A 143 -0.23 -3.99 -3.94
CA PHE A 143 -0.62 -2.70 -3.38
C PHE A 143 0.17 -2.46 -2.10
N THR A 144 0.90 -1.37 -2.03
CA THR A 144 1.75 -1.03 -0.87
C THR A 144 1.42 0.37 -0.39
N ILE A 145 1.10 0.48 0.90
CA ILE A 145 1.00 1.76 1.61
C ILE A 145 2.34 2.03 2.30
N PHE A 146 2.85 3.24 2.14
CA PHE A 146 4.11 3.72 2.72
C PHE A 146 3.79 4.84 3.70
N ALA A 147 4.20 4.68 4.96
CA ALA A 147 4.16 5.72 5.99
C ALA A 147 5.42 6.58 5.89
N LEU A 148 5.27 7.90 5.74
CA LEU A 148 6.35 8.84 5.45
C LEU A 148 6.57 9.82 6.61
N LYS A 149 7.85 10.23 6.81
CA LYS A 149 8.28 11.19 7.84
C LYS A 149 8.09 12.66 7.45
N VAL A 150 7.59 12.94 6.24
CA VAL A 150 7.32 14.27 5.70
C VAL A 150 5.84 14.46 5.42
N GLU A 151 5.33 15.66 5.55
CA GLU A 151 3.94 15.99 5.25
C GLU A 151 3.66 15.95 3.75
N LYS A 152 4.66 16.36 2.95
CA LYS A 152 4.54 16.46 1.51
C LYS A 152 5.85 16.07 0.82
N LEU A 153 5.73 15.31 -0.26
CA LEU A 153 6.80 15.11 -1.23
C LEU A 153 6.72 16.25 -2.24
N GLU A 154 7.74 17.10 -2.27
CA GLU A 154 7.87 18.15 -3.27
C GLU A 154 8.41 17.54 -4.55
N LEU A 155 7.52 17.34 -5.53
CA LEU A 155 7.81 16.71 -6.80
C LEU A 155 7.44 17.65 -7.95
N PRO A 156 8.13 17.58 -9.10
CA PRO A 156 7.75 18.33 -10.28
C PRO A 156 6.34 17.92 -10.75
N PRO A 157 5.68 18.70 -11.60
CA PRO A 157 4.44 18.31 -12.23
C PRO A 157 4.57 16.98 -12.99
N ASN A 158 3.56 16.11 -12.88
CA ASN A 158 3.49 14.81 -13.57
C ASN A 158 4.74 13.91 -13.38
N PRO A 159 5.18 13.63 -12.14
CA PRO A 159 6.33 12.80 -11.91
C PRO A 159 6.04 11.38 -12.39
N SER A 160 7.06 10.65 -12.84
CA SER A 160 6.91 9.22 -13.12
C SER A 160 6.70 8.41 -11.84
N ALA A 161 6.08 7.24 -11.94
CA ALA A 161 5.94 6.32 -10.80
C ALA A 161 7.30 5.97 -10.16
N ALA A 162 8.35 5.78 -10.98
CA ALA A 162 9.71 5.53 -10.49
C ALA A 162 10.26 6.71 -9.68
N MET A 163 10.04 7.95 -10.14
CA MET A 163 10.46 9.15 -9.40
C MET A 163 9.74 9.26 -8.06
N VAL A 164 8.41 9.08 -8.03
CA VAL A 164 7.65 9.03 -6.76
C VAL A 164 8.23 7.95 -5.84
N GLY A 165 8.48 6.75 -6.36
CA GLY A 165 9.05 5.64 -5.60
C GLY A 165 10.42 5.96 -4.99
N PHE A 166 11.27 6.72 -5.69
CA PHE A 166 12.55 7.19 -5.17
C PHE A 166 12.37 8.08 -3.94
N PHE A 167 11.55 9.14 -4.03
CA PHE A 167 11.31 10.07 -2.92
C PHE A 167 10.56 9.42 -1.75
N VAL A 168 9.62 8.51 -2.03
CA VAL A 168 8.95 7.68 -1.03
C VAL A 168 9.97 6.89 -0.20
N ARG A 169 10.94 6.24 -0.86
CA ARG A 169 11.97 5.44 -0.17
C ARG A 169 12.89 6.28 0.73
N GLN A 170 13.24 7.50 0.32
CA GLN A 170 14.07 8.41 1.13
C GLN A 170 13.36 8.90 2.40
N ASN A 171 12.03 8.95 2.36
CA ASN A 171 11.20 9.45 3.46
C ASN A 171 10.43 8.36 4.21
N LEU A 172 10.74 7.10 3.93
CA LEU A 172 10.04 5.93 4.47
C LEU A 172 10.30 5.75 5.98
N ILE A 173 9.22 5.56 6.74
CA ILE A 173 9.26 5.03 8.10
C ILE A 173 8.98 3.52 8.04
N GLN A 174 7.84 3.13 7.47
CA GLN A 174 7.41 1.73 7.38
C GLN A 174 6.46 1.55 6.20
N LYS A 175 6.29 0.31 5.74
CA LYS A 175 5.33 -0.04 4.68
C LYS A 175 4.53 -1.27 5.04
N ALA A 176 3.34 -1.39 4.46
CA ALA A 176 2.50 -2.58 4.52
C ALA A 176 1.92 -2.86 3.13
N SER A 177 1.67 -4.14 2.82
CA SER A 177 1.22 -4.53 1.47
C SER A 177 0.12 -5.57 1.52
N VAL A 178 -0.76 -5.51 0.53
CA VAL A 178 -1.70 -6.57 0.17
C VAL A 178 -1.45 -6.95 -1.30
N LYS A 179 -1.66 -8.22 -1.64
CA LYS A 179 -1.38 -8.77 -2.96
C LYS A 179 -2.63 -9.44 -3.55
N GLY A 180 -3.00 -9.03 -4.75
CA GLY A 180 -3.92 -9.76 -5.62
C GLY A 180 -3.18 -10.52 -6.71
N THR A 181 -3.85 -11.46 -7.37
CA THR A 181 -3.36 -12.14 -8.56
C THR A 181 -4.40 -12.09 -9.67
N TYR A 182 -3.96 -12.14 -10.91
CA TYR A 182 -4.87 -12.24 -12.06
C TYR A 182 -4.15 -12.87 -13.25
N SER A 183 -4.90 -13.62 -14.08
CA SER A 183 -4.42 -14.19 -15.34
C SER A 183 -5.57 -14.22 -16.35
N ARG A 184 -5.23 -14.31 -17.64
CA ARG A 184 -6.20 -14.51 -18.73
C ARG A 184 -5.97 -15.88 -19.37
N LYS A 185 -7.06 -16.57 -19.67
CA LYS A 185 -6.99 -17.77 -20.53
C LYS A 185 -6.57 -17.37 -21.95
N LYS A 186 -5.92 -18.29 -22.66
CA LYS A 186 -5.71 -18.18 -24.11
C LYS A 186 -7.04 -18.19 -24.86
#